data_1c5600fe27c775dd50d4dac19afdc92d
#
_entry.id   1c5600fe27c775dd50d4dac19afdc92d
#
_cell.length_a   1.000
_cell.length_b   1.000
_cell.length_c   1.000
_cell.angle_alpha   90.00
_cell.angle_beta   90.00
_cell.angle_gamma   90.00
#
_symmetry.space_group_name_H-M   'P 1'
#
loop_
_entity.id
_entity.type
_entity.pdbx_description
1 polymer ?
#
loop_
_entity_poly.entity_id
_entity_poly.type
_entity_poly.pdbx_seq_one_letter_code
_entity_poly.pdbx_strand_id
1 'polypeptide(L)'
;DSLTNLPNRSELFQMMEILIEKYGHDPFVLLVISLRDFKKINESYGHAMGNELLVKFSEFLSSIAPLNSVYRFNGDEFAILIQHEQRHLVKQIIDLLDKKTISPWIIQDYSFYVSTVAGVATYPQSATTAEKILNAVEYAVIQAKRDSSKQVHYCDENIMNSINRRERIIEILKDKIAKQSFELYYQPIIDLKTGKYDFAESLVRIPNSSLGPLYPNEFIPIAEETGLIIEITYQILEKACEFINHLSKENIHIKSVHVNFSAYQFNESNLSNKVIEIIESHHIPLSKIKIEFTESTIAKNVEVVTHFANYVAQKGIRMGLDDFGTGYSNIATVIGIPFGTIKLDRSLILAAMDNEKSAGLVKNITRSFQDLGCSVVAEGVETVNHSCNSLLFFDSGQRNYNFP
;
A
#
# COMPACT_ATOMS: atom_id res chain seq x y z
N ASP A 1 -23.73 19.93 -6.62
CA ASP A 1 -22.94 20.00 -5.39
C ASP A 1 -23.27 21.29 -4.62
N SER A 2 -23.61 21.17 -3.36
CA SER A 2 -24.08 22.32 -2.55
C SER A 2 -22.98 23.34 -2.20
N LEU A 3 -21.71 22.95 -2.26
CA LEU A 3 -20.58 23.84 -1.96
C LEU A 3 -20.17 24.68 -3.17
N THR A 4 -20.05 24.06 -4.33
CA THR A 4 -19.50 24.70 -5.54
C THR A 4 -20.57 25.09 -6.56
N ASN A 5 -21.84 24.70 -6.35
CA ASN A 5 -22.96 24.83 -7.30
C ASN A 5 -22.73 24.17 -8.67
N LEU A 6 -21.68 23.33 -8.80
CA LEU A 6 -21.44 22.54 -10.00
C LEU A 6 -22.36 21.30 -10.02
N PRO A 7 -22.71 20.78 -11.20
CA PRO A 7 -23.31 19.46 -11.31
C PRO A 7 -22.37 18.40 -10.72
N ASN A 8 -22.95 17.35 -10.16
CA ASN A 8 -22.22 16.31 -9.44
C ASN A 8 -21.83 15.14 -10.34
N ARG A 9 -21.19 14.12 -9.75
CA ARG A 9 -20.76 12.89 -10.45
C ARG A 9 -21.93 12.14 -11.11
N SER A 10 -23.11 12.12 -10.49
CA SER A 10 -24.27 11.43 -11.06
C SER A 10 -24.76 12.13 -12.32
N GLU A 11 -24.77 13.47 -12.32
CA GLU A 11 -25.14 14.26 -13.51
C GLU A 11 -24.09 14.12 -14.62
N LEU A 12 -22.81 14.04 -14.28
CA LEU A 12 -21.74 13.72 -15.22
C LEU A 12 -21.96 12.34 -15.88
N PHE A 13 -22.29 11.32 -15.07
CA PHE A 13 -22.54 9.97 -15.54
C PHE A 13 -23.72 9.96 -16.55
N GLN A 14 -24.85 10.57 -16.17
CA GLN A 14 -26.01 10.67 -17.03
C GLN A 14 -25.69 11.42 -18.35
N MET A 15 -24.90 12.50 -18.28
CA MET A 15 -24.51 13.22 -19.48
C MET A 15 -23.65 12.35 -20.41
N MET A 16 -22.72 11.57 -19.90
CA MET A 16 -21.93 10.64 -20.71
C MET A 16 -22.81 9.55 -21.33
N GLU A 17 -23.77 9.00 -20.61
CA GLU A 17 -24.73 8.03 -21.17
C GLU A 17 -25.53 8.65 -22.33
N ILE A 18 -26.03 9.87 -22.15
CA ILE A 18 -26.74 10.60 -23.22
C ILE A 18 -25.85 10.79 -24.45
N LEU A 19 -24.57 11.16 -24.27
CA LEU A 19 -23.64 11.34 -25.37
C LEU A 19 -23.35 10.02 -26.09
N ILE A 20 -23.23 8.92 -25.37
CA ILE A 20 -22.99 7.59 -25.93
C ILE A 20 -24.22 7.09 -26.70
N GLU A 21 -25.40 7.20 -26.12
CA GLU A 21 -26.65 6.69 -26.72
C GLU A 21 -27.14 7.55 -27.89
N LYS A 22 -27.11 8.86 -27.74
CA LYS A 22 -27.73 9.80 -28.68
C LYS A 22 -26.86 10.13 -29.89
N TYR A 23 -25.58 10.13 -29.69
CA TYR A 23 -24.58 10.51 -30.69
C TYR A 23 -23.64 9.36 -31.10
N GLY A 24 -23.88 8.15 -30.55
CA GLY A 24 -23.36 6.81 -30.81
C GLY A 24 -21.91 6.62 -31.27
N HIS A 25 -21.30 7.63 -31.84
CA HIS A 25 -19.94 7.60 -32.37
C HIS A 25 -19.18 8.93 -32.21
N ASP A 26 -19.79 9.96 -31.59
CA ASP A 26 -19.05 11.20 -31.41
C ASP A 26 -18.10 11.10 -30.22
N PRO A 27 -16.79 11.20 -30.45
CA PRO A 27 -15.82 11.09 -29.38
C PRO A 27 -15.95 12.26 -28.39
N PHE A 28 -15.73 11.98 -27.12
CA PHE A 28 -15.56 13.00 -26.08
C PHE A 28 -14.32 12.69 -25.24
N VAL A 29 -13.81 13.69 -24.53
CA VAL A 29 -12.72 13.55 -23.58
C VAL A 29 -13.23 13.87 -22.19
N LEU A 30 -12.98 12.99 -21.23
CA LEU A 30 -13.16 13.21 -19.81
C LEU A 30 -11.81 13.51 -19.19
N LEU A 31 -11.68 14.69 -18.61
CA LEU A 31 -10.51 15.13 -17.84
C LEU A 31 -10.91 15.19 -16.37
N VAL A 32 -10.28 14.42 -15.50
CA VAL A 32 -10.47 14.50 -14.05
C VAL A 32 -9.22 15.07 -13.41
N ILE A 33 -9.40 16.12 -12.61
CA ILE A 33 -8.36 16.91 -11.98
C ILE A 33 -8.50 16.79 -10.46
N SER A 34 -7.40 16.46 -9.75
CA SER A 34 -7.36 16.39 -8.29
C SER A 34 -6.35 17.39 -7.74
N LEU A 35 -6.68 18.03 -6.63
CA LEU A 35 -5.78 18.89 -5.89
C LEU A 35 -4.80 18.02 -5.09
N ARG A 36 -3.50 18.18 -5.34
CA ARG A 36 -2.48 17.42 -4.61
C ARG A 36 -2.38 17.92 -3.17
N ASP A 37 -2.28 16.99 -2.22
CA ASP A 37 -2.10 17.30 -0.79
C ASP A 37 -3.23 18.15 -0.14
N PHE A 38 -4.44 18.16 -0.73
CA PHE A 38 -5.58 18.94 -0.19
C PHE A 38 -5.90 18.57 1.27
N LYS A 39 -5.71 17.31 1.65
CA LYS A 39 -5.89 16.87 3.04
C LYS A 39 -4.99 17.63 4.01
N LYS A 40 -3.74 17.90 3.64
CA LYS A 40 -2.79 18.69 4.46
C LYS A 40 -3.25 20.13 4.67
N ILE A 41 -3.93 20.70 3.67
CA ILE A 41 -4.52 22.07 3.80
C ILE A 41 -5.62 22.03 4.84
N ASN A 42 -6.53 21.04 4.78
CA ASN A 42 -7.58 20.90 5.79
C ASN A 42 -7.02 20.68 7.21
N GLU A 43 -5.98 19.86 7.33
CA GLU A 43 -5.32 19.57 8.61
C GLU A 43 -4.61 20.82 9.20
N SER A 44 -4.03 21.65 8.34
CA SER A 44 -3.23 22.81 8.76
C SER A 44 -4.06 24.08 8.98
N TYR A 45 -5.11 24.27 8.18
CA TYR A 45 -5.90 25.54 8.13
C TYR A 45 -7.38 25.35 8.39
N GLY A 46 -7.83 24.12 8.59
CA GLY A 46 -9.23 23.78 8.85
C GLY A 46 -10.09 23.63 7.60
N HIS A 47 -11.22 22.92 7.75
CA HIS A 47 -12.14 22.61 6.65
C HIS A 47 -12.78 23.84 6.00
N ALA A 48 -13.00 24.93 6.75
CA ALA A 48 -13.58 26.16 6.19
C ALA A 48 -12.67 26.74 5.09
N MET A 49 -11.35 26.78 5.34
CA MET A 49 -10.36 27.25 4.38
C MET A 49 -10.27 26.33 3.15
N GLY A 50 -10.28 25.00 3.37
CA GLY A 50 -10.33 24.05 2.27
C GLY A 50 -11.59 24.22 1.40
N ASN A 51 -12.75 24.46 2.00
CA ASN A 51 -13.99 24.72 1.27
C ASN A 51 -13.89 25.98 0.40
N GLU A 52 -13.35 27.07 0.92
CA GLU A 52 -13.13 28.29 0.12
C GLU A 52 -12.16 28.05 -1.05
N LEU A 53 -11.11 27.26 -0.84
CA LEU A 53 -10.21 26.86 -1.92
C LEU A 53 -10.94 26.07 -3.00
N LEU A 54 -11.80 25.12 -2.63
CA LEU A 54 -12.59 24.34 -3.57
C LEU A 54 -13.57 25.21 -4.38
N VAL A 55 -14.21 26.20 -3.77
CA VAL A 55 -15.07 27.16 -4.47
C VAL A 55 -14.24 27.96 -5.49
N LYS A 56 -13.13 28.56 -5.08
CA LYS A 56 -12.26 29.33 -6.00
C LYS A 56 -11.67 28.46 -7.12
N PHE A 57 -11.35 27.19 -6.82
CA PHE A 57 -10.89 26.27 -7.84
C PHE A 57 -11.99 25.94 -8.84
N SER A 58 -13.23 25.76 -8.39
CA SER A 58 -14.40 25.53 -9.26
C SER A 58 -14.66 26.71 -10.20
N GLU A 59 -14.55 27.95 -9.68
CA GLU A 59 -14.68 29.18 -10.48
C GLU A 59 -13.57 29.30 -11.53
N PHE A 60 -12.33 28.98 -11.13
CA PHE A 60 -11.20 28.95 -12.07
C PHE A 60 -11.42 27.92 -13.18
N LEU A 61 -11.80 26.67 -12.84
CA LEU A 61 -12.07 25.65 -13.86
C LEU A 61 -13.21 26.08 -14.79
N SER A 62 -14.26 26.67 -14.27
CA SER A 62 -15.39 27.19 -15.07
C SER A 62 -14.98 28.33 -15.99
N SER A 63 -13.93 29.08 -15.66
CA SER A 63 -13.42 30.18 -16.49
C SER A 63 -12.53 29.69 -17.65
N ILE A 64 -11.93 28.50 -17.55
CA ILE A 64 -11.01 27.98 -18.54
C ILE A 64 -11.58 26.82 -19.38
N ALA A 65 -12.69 26.23 -18.93
CA ALA A 65 -13.36 25.11 -19.57
C ALA A 65 -14.55 25.58 -20.45
N PRO A 66 -15.04 24.73 -21.38
CA PRO A 66 -16.28 25.02 -22.08
C PRO A 66 -17.48 25.24 -21.13
N LEU A 67 -18.45 26.02 -21.59
CA LEU A 67 -19.63 26.31 -20.79
C LEU A 67 -20.37 25.02 -20.40
N ASN A 68 -20.76 24.92 -19.12
CA ASN A 68 -21.49 23.78 -18.55
C ASN A 68 -20.77 22.42 -18.69
N SER A 69 -19.43 22.41 -18.79
CA SER A 69 -18.64 21.18 -18.92
C SER A 69 -17.94 20.74 -17.62
N VAL A 70 -17.99 21.57 -16.57
CA VAL A 70 -17.31 21.32 -15.29
C VAL A 70 -18.26 20.67 -14.30
N TYR A 71 -17.76 19.63 -13.63
CA TYR A 71 -18.51 18.85 -12.63
C TYR A 71 -17.71 18.72 -11.36
N ARG A 72 -18.39 18.65 -10.21
CA ARG A 72 -17.78 18.20 -8.97
C ARG A 72 -17.75 16.68 -8.95
N PHE A 73 -16.53 16.11 -9.03
CA PHE A 73 -16.40 14.68 -9.23
C PHE A 73 -16.43 13.92 -7.90
N ASN A 74 -15.49 14.25 -7.00
CA ASN A 74 -15.37 13.59 -5.69
C ASN A 74 -14.48 14.43 -4.77
N GLY A 75 -14.85 14.66 -3.50
CA GLY A 75 -14.00 15.34 -2.53
C GLY A 75 -13.23 16.57 -3.06
N ASP A 76 -11.95 16.41 -3.37
CA ASP A 76 -11.05 17.40 -3.97
C ASP A 76 -10.86 17.22 -5.49
N GLU A 77 -11.74 16.44 -6.13
CA GLU A 77 -11.64 16.12 -7.55
C GLU A 77 -12.76 16.78 -8.35
N PHE A 78 -12.40 17.27 -9.52
CA PHE A 78 -13.28 17.94 -10.49
C PHE A 78 -13.15 17.25 -11.84
N ALA A 79 -14.24 17.21 -12.60
CA ALA A 79 -14.25 16.66 -13.94
C ALA A 79 -14.59 17.72 -14.97
N ILE A 80 -14.01 17.62 -16.15
CA ILE A 80 -14.35 18.42 -17.32
C ILE A 80 -14.69 17.47 -18.46
N LEU A 81 -15.92 17.55 -18.96
CA LEU A 81 -16.39 16.76 -20.08
C LEU A 81 -16.30 17.59 -21.38
N ILE A 82 -15.43 17.21 -22.29
CA ILE A 82 -15.08 17.97 -23.49
C ILE A 82 -15.54 17.21 -24.74
N GLN A 83 -16.45 17.78 -25.52
CA GLN A 83 -16.94 17.17 -26.75
C GLN A 83 -15.88 17.21 -27.86
N HIS A 84 -16.00 16.34 -28.85
CA HIS A 84 -14.99 16.11 -29.88
C HIS A 84 -14.49 17.38 -30.57
N GLU A 85 -15.38 18.27 -30.96
CA GLU A 85 -15.04 19.53 -31.64
C GLU A 85 -14.10 20.42 -30.80
N GLN A 86 -14.16 20.30 -29.50
CA GLN A 86 -13.42 21.11 -28.53
C GLN A 86 -12.19 20.39 -27.95
N ARG A 87 -11.86 19.18 -28.41
CA ARG A 87 -10.77 18.37 -27.85
C ARG A 87 -9.41 19.08 -27.82
N HIS A 88 -9.18 20.06 -28.71
CA HIS A 88 -7.98 20.88 -28.72
C HIS A 88 -7.82 21.71 -27.43
N LEU A 89 -8.91 21.98 -26.70
CA LEU A 89 -8.88 22.70 -25.44
C LEU A 89 -8.27 21.88 -24.29
N VAL A 90 -8.20 20.55 -24.40
CA VAL A 90 -7.61 19.68 -23.36
C VAL A 90 -6.19 20.14 -23.02
N LYS A 91 -5.36 20.32 -24.08
CA LYS A 91 -4.00 20.79 -23.90
C LYS A 91 -3.93 22.20 -23.30
N GLN A 92 -4.81 23.11 -23.77
CA GLN A 92 -4.86 24.49 -23.24
C GLN A 92 -5.24 24.51 -21.76
N ILE A 93 -6.23 23.68 -21.36
CA ILE A 93 -6.65 23.55 -19.95
C ILE A 93 -5.49 23.03 -19.11
N ILE A 94 -4.78 22.00 -19.55
CA ILE A 94 -3.61 21.45 -18.87
C ILE A 94 -2.51 22.52 -18.73
N ASP A 95 -2.19 23.25 -19.80
CA ASP A 95 -1.19 24.32 -19.76
C ASP A 95 -1.59 25.45 -18.79
N LEU A 96 -2.90 25.74 -18.63
CA LEU A 96 -3.38 26.74 -17.68
C LEU A 96 -3.34 26.24 -16.24
N LEU A 97 -3.63 24.95 -16.00
CA LEU A 97 -3.46 24.30 -14.70
C LEU A 97 -1.99 24.33 -14.25
N ASP A 98 -1.06 24.02 -15.16
CA ASP A 98 0.38 24.08 -14.89
C ASP A 98 0.84 25.50 -14.53
N LYS A 99 0.41 26.51 -15.26
CA LYS A 99 0.68 27.90 -14.94
C LYS A 99 0.08 28.31 -13.58
N LYS A 100 -1.08 27.77 -13.22
CA LYS A 100 -1.73 28.06 -11.95
C LYS A 100 -0.99 27.44 -10.76
N THR A 101 -0.28 26.33 -10.94
CA THR A 101 0.55 25.68 -9.90
C THR A 101 1.64 26.63 -9.35
N ILE A 102 2.21 27.50 -10.20
CA ILE A 102 3.23 28.47 -9.78
C ILE A 102 2.65 29.81 -9.31
N SER A 103 1.34 29.98 -9.35
CA SER A 103 0.63 31.19 -8.92
C SER A 103 -0.15 30.88 -7.62
N PRO A 104 -0.04 31.73 -6.58
CA PRO A 104 -0.73 31.47 -5.33
C PRO A 104 -2.25 31.60 -5.45
N TRP A 105 -2.94 30.81 -4.66
CA TRP A 105 -4.35 30.98 -4.35
C TRP A 105 -4.46 31.87 -3.12
N ILE A 106 -5.05 33.03 -3.28
CA ILE A 106 -5.26 33.98 -2.18
C ILE A 106 -6.65 33.73 -1.60
N ILE A 107 -6.71 33.30 -0.34
CA ILE A 107 -7.94 33.06 0.40
C ILE A 107 -7.83 33.82 1.72
N GLN A 108 -8.69 34.84 1.91
CA GLN A 108 -8.57 35.77 3.02
C GLN A 108 -7.15 36.36 3.07
N ASP A 109 -6.43 36.21 4.18
CA ASP A 109 -5.05 36.69 4.37
C ASP A 109 -3.96 35.64 4.08
N TYR A 110 -4.36 34.45 3.55
CA TYR A 110 -3.45 33.33 3.30
C TYR A 110 -3.16 33.15 1.81
N SER A 111 -1.95 32.72 1.51
CA SER A 111 -1.50 32.37 0.16
C SER A 111 -1.14 30.88 0.10
N PHE A 112 -1.81 30.13 -0.78
CA PHE A 112 -1.58 28.71 -0.96
C PHE A 112 -1.02 28.41 -2.35
N TYR A 113 0.04 27.59 -2.40
CA TYR A 113 0.51 26.99 -3.64
C TYR A 113 -0.04 25.55 -3.69
N VAL A 114 -0.87 25.30 -4.68
CA VAL A 114 -1.53 23.99 -4.83
C VAL A 114 -1.22 23.45 -6.21
N SER A 115 -0.60 22.29 -6.26
CA SER A 115 -0.39 21.56 -7.48
C SER A 115 -1.59 20.66 -7.79
N THR A 116 -1.78 20.36 -9.06
CA THR A 116 -2.83 19.47 -9.52
C THR A 116 -2.24 18.25 -10.21
N VAL A 117 -3.00 17.16 -10.22
CA VAL A 117 -2.77 16.02 -11.10
C VAL A 117 -4.02 15.76 -11.91
N ALA A 118 -3.88 15.20 -13.10
CA ALA A 118 -5.01 14.94 -13.96
C ALA A 118 -4.93 13.57 -14.64
N GLY A 119 -6.11 12.93 -14.76
CA GLY A 119 -6.33 11.78 -15.61
C GLY A 119 -7.16 12.20 -16.84
N VAL A 120 -6.86 11.63 -18.00
CA VAL A 120 -7.56 11.89 -19.26
C VAL A 120 -8.02 10.58 -19.86
N ALA A 121 -9.32 10.44 -20.09
CA ALA A 121 -9.91 9.32 -20.83
C ALA A 121 -10.66 9.81 -22.06
N THR A 122 -10.58 9.08 -23.16
CA THR A 122 -11.23 9.46 -24.42
C THR A 122 -12.21 8.37 -24.85
N TYR A 123 -13.45 8.76 -25.13
CA TYR A 123 -14.44 7.88 -25.73
C TYR A 123 -14.33 7.96 -27.27
N PRO A 124 -14.37 6.84 -28.00
CA PRO A 124 -14.45 5.44 -27.51
C PRO A 124 -13.09 4.77 -27.26
N GLN A 125 -11.95 5.48 -27.45
CA GLN A 125 -10.61 4.89 -27.47
C GLN A 125 -10.21 4.27 -26.11
N SER A 126 -10.50 4.94 -24.99
CA SER A 126 -10.15 4.42 -23.65
C SER A 126 -11.16 3.37 -23.19
N ALA A 127 -12.46 3.55 -23.50
CA ALA A 127 -13.52 2.58 -23.20
C ALA A 127 -14.80 2.94 -23.96
N THR A 128 -15.77 2.00 -24.04
CA THR A 128 -17.00 2.14 -24.82
C THR A 128 -18.26 2.32 -23.98
N THR A 129 -18.16 2.36 -22.67
CA THR A 129 -19.30 2.62 -21.74
C THR A 129 -18.92 3.71 -20.76
N ALA A 130 -19.91 4.46 -20.27
CA ALA A 130 -19.72 5.54 -19.29
C ALA A 130 -19.02 5.05 -18.03
N GLU A 131 -19.43 3.89 -17.51
CA GLU A 131 -18.83 3.27 -16.32
C GLU A 131 -17.35 2.97 -16.53
N LYS A 132 -16.98 2.35 -17.65
CA LYS A 132 -15.59 2.02 -17.95
C LYS A 132 -14.73 3.26 -18.20
N ILE A 133 -15.28 4.33 -18.77
CA ILE A 133 -14.60 5.62 -18.93
C ILE A 133 -14.31 6.23 -17.54
N LEU A 134 -15.27 6.18 -16.62
CA LEU A 134 -15.05 6.66 -15.26
C LEU A 134 -13.94 5.85 -14.56
N ASN A 135 -14.03 4.54 -14.59
CA ASN A 135 -13.00 3.68 -14.00
C ASN A 135 -11.61 3.95 -14.60
N ALA A 136 -11.54 4.14 -15.91
CA ALA A 136 -10.31 4.43 -16.61
C ALA A 136 -9.69 5.76 -16.16
N VAL A 137 -10.48 6.82 -16.10
CA VAL A 137 -9.99 8.14 -15.70
C VAL A 137 -9.59 8.18 -14.22
N GLU A 138 -10.37 7.55 -13.34
CA GLU A 138 -10.03 7.42 -11.91
C GLU A 138 -8.69 6.71 -11.71
N TYR A 139 -8.46 5.61 -12.44
CA TYR A 139 -7.19 4.91 -12.39
C TYR A 139 -6.03 5.78 -12.90
N ALA A 140 -6.25 6.56 -13.97
CA ALA A 140 -5.26 7.50 -14.47
C ALA A 140 -4.91 8.57 -13.43
N VAL A 141 -5.89 9.09 -12.68
CA VAL A 141 -5.66 10.03 -11.56
C VAL A 141 -4.85 9.37 -10.44
N ILE A 142 -5.16 8.13 -10.09
CA ILE A 142 -4.40 7.38 -9.08
C ILE A 142 -2.93 7.21 -9.52
N GLN A 143 -2.68 6.87 -10.78
CA GLN A 143 -1.32 6.77 -11.31
C GLN A 143 -0.61 8.13 -11.29
N ALA A 144 -1.30 9.21 -11.66
CA ALA A 144 -0.75 10.57 -11.60
C ALA A 144 -0.39 11.01 -10.16
N LYS A 145 -1.17 10.56 -9.16
CA LYS A 145 -0.85 10.81 -7.74
C LYS A 145 0.41 10.05 -7.29
N ARG A 146 0.66 8.86 -7.83
CA ARG A 146 1.83 8.02 -7.50
C ARG A 146 3.10 8.44 -8.25
N ASP A 147 2.96 8.92 -9.47
CA ASP A 147 4.07 9.38 -10.30
C ASP A 147 4.32 10.87 -10.08
N SER A 148 5.37 11.19 -9.34
CA SER A 148 5.76 12.59 -9.11
C SER A 148 6.39 13.27 -10.33
N SER A 149 6.78 12.52 -11.36
CA SER A 149 7.42 13.03 -12.57
C SER A 149 6.43 13.57 -13.61
N LYS A 150 5.14 13.14 -13.53
CA LYS A 150 4.10 13.53 -14.48
C LYS A 150 2.87 14.07 -13.76
N GLN A 151 2.36 15.18 -14.23
CA GLN A 151 1.13 15.77 -13.70
C GLN A 151 -0.12 15.20 -14.39
N VAL A 152 0.00 14.72 -15.60
CA VAL A 152 -1.13 14.23 -16.41
C VAL A 152 -0.86 12.81 -16.90
N HIS A 153 -1.81 11.93 -16.68
CA HIS A 153 -1.82 10.57 -17.20
C HIS A 153 -3.00 10.38 -18.15
N TYR A 154 -2.69 9.91 -19.37
CA TYR A 154 -3.68 9.56 -20.38
C TYR A 154 -4.03 8.09 -20.24
N CYS A 155 -5.34 7.76 -20.30
CA CYS A 155 -5.81 6.40 -20.38
C CYS A 155 -5.46 5.80 -21.74
N ASP A 156 -4.30 5.20 -21.81
CA ASP A 156 -3.83 4.42 -22.93
C ASP A 156 -4.13 2.92 -22.73
N GLU A 157 -3.71 2.11 -23.70
CA GLU A 157 -3.88 0.66 -23.66
C GLU A 157 -3.19 0.03 -22.44
N ASN A 158 -2.07 0.59 -21.97
CA ASN A 158 -1.36 0.10 -20.80
C ASN A 158 -2.17 0.29 -19.53
N ILE A 159 -2.81 1.44 -19.36
CA ILE A 159 -3.70 1.72 -18.23
C ILE A 159 -4.91 0.78 -18.26
N MET A 160 -5.54 0.60 -19.42
CA MET A 160 -6.67 -0.33 -19.57
C MET A 160 -6.26 -1.78 -19.25
N ASN A 161 -5.11 -2.20 -19.73
CA ASN A 161 -4.56 -3.52 -19.39
C ASN A 161 -4.30 -3.66 -17.88
N SER A 162 -3.81 -2.61 -17.23
CA SER A 162 -3.58 -2.59 -15.77
C SER A 162 -4.89 -2.70 -14.99
N ILE A 163 -5.95 -2.00 -15.42
CA ILE A 163 -7.29 -2.10 -14.81
C ILE A 163 -7.85 -3.52 -14.95
N ASN A 164 -7.86 -4.05 -16.17
CA ASN A 164 -8.34 -5.40 -16.45
C ASN A 164 -7.54 -6.45 -15.67
N ARG A 165 -6.21 -6.28 -15.57
CA ARG A 165 -5.35 -7.18 -14.80
C ARG A 165 -5.68 -7.12 -13.30
N ARG A 166 -5.92 -5.91 -12.76
CA ARG A 166 -6.33 -5.72 -11.36
C ARG A 166 -7.66 -6.43 -11.06
N GLU A 167 -8.68 -6.26 -11.90
CA GLU A 167 -9.97 -6.92 -11.74
C GLU A 167 -9.82 -8.45 -11.73
N ARG A 168 -9.05 -8.99 -12.65
CA ARG A 168 -8.75 -10.43 -12.70
C ARG A 168 -7.99 -10.92 -11.46
N ILE A 169 -7.08 -10.11 -10.91
CA ILE A 169 -6.38 -10.46 -9.66
C ILE A 169 -7.38 -10.53 -8.51
N ILE A 170 -8.33 -9.59 -8.41
CA ILE A 170 -9.38 -9.62 -7.38
C ILE A 170 -10.21 -10.91 -7.49
N GLU A 171 -10.61 -11.32 -8.70
CA GLU A 171 -11.33 -12.57 -8.93
C GLU A 171 -10.51 -13.79 -8.50
N ILE A 172 -9.21 -13.83 -8.87
CA ILE A 172 -8.29 -14.89 -8.47
C ILE A 172 -8.17 -14.96 -6.94
N LEU A 173 -8.01 -13.83 -6.27
CA LEU A 173 -7.92 -13.78 -4.82
C LEU A 173 -9.19 -14.31 -4.14
N LYS A 174 -10.36 -13.91 -4.60
CA LYS A 174 -11.65 -14.42 -4.11
C LYS A 174 -11.79 -15.93 -4.30
N ASP A 175 -11.41 -16.44 -5.47
CA ASP A 175 -11.42 -17.89 -5.75
C ASP A 175 -10.43 -18.64 -4.86
N LYS A 176 -9.22 -18.13 -4.68
CA LYS A 176 -8.19 -18.70 -3.80
C LYS A 176 -8.65 -18.73 -2.34
N ILE A 177 -9.30 -17.66 -1.87
CA ILE A 177 -9.88 -17.58 -0.52
C ILE A 177 -10.96 -18.67 -0.36
N ALA A 178 -11.92 -18.75 -1.29
CA ALA A 178 -13.02 -19.70 -1.24
C ALA A 178 -12.54 -21.17 -1.25
N LYS A 179 -11.47 -21.46 -1.97
CA LYS A 179 -10.87 -22.80 -2.09
C LYS A 179 -9.78 -23.09 -1.05
N GLN A 180 -9.41 -22.11 -0.22
CA GLN A 180 -8.28 -22.19 0.72
C GLN A 180 -6.98 -22.65 0.05
N SER A 181 -6.72 -22.17 -1.18
CA SER A 181 -5.72 -22.73 -2.09
C SER A 181 -4.50 -21.83 -2.28
N PHE A 182 -4.20 -20.93 -1.32
CA PHE A 182 -2.91 -20.24 -1.29
C PHE A 182 -1.79 -21.22 -0.99
N GLU A 183 -0.63 -21.00 -1.61
CA GLU A 183 0.57 -21.74 -1.30
C GLU A 183 1.46 -20.91 -0.37
N LEU A 184 2.08 -21.56 0.61
CA LEU A 184 3.08 -20.93 1.47
C LEU A 184 4.46 -21.51 1.18
N TYR A 185 5.39 -20.61 0.97
CA TYR A 185 6.81 -20.93 0.96
C TYR A 185 7.39 -20.51 2.31
N TYR A 186 8.37 -21.24 2.79
CA TYR A 186 8.98 -20.99 4.08
C TYR A 186 10.45 -20.65 3.89
N GLN A 187 10.80 -19.40 4.17
CA GLN A 187 12.17 -18.95 4.11
C GLN A 187 12.87 -19.19 5.44
N PRO A 188 13.90 -20.06 5.48
CA PRO A 188 14.57 -20.36 6.74
C PRO A 188 15.43 -19.20 7.23
N ILE A 189 15.43 -19.00 8.56
CA ILE A 189 16.24 -18.00 9.25
C ILE A 189 17.26 -18.76 10.11
N ILE A 190 18.53 -18.50 9.88
CA ILE A 190 19.64 -19.14 10.59
C ILE A 190 19.93 -18.40 11.90
N ASP A 191 20.00 -19.12 12.99
CA ASP A 191 20.56 -18.65 14.26
C ASP A 191 22.10 -18.66 14.16
N LEU A 192 22.70 -17.49 14.18
CA LEU A 192 24.15 -17.34 13.93
C LEU A 192 25.02 -17.85 15.10
N LYS A 193 24.44 -17.97 16.29
CA LYS A 193 25.16 -18.51 17.47
C LYS A 193 25.26 -20.03 17.39
N THR A 194 24.20 -20.67 16.91
CA THR A 194 24.10 -22.14 16.86
C THR A 194 24.34 -22.73 15.50
N GLY A 195 24.25 -21.93 14.44
CA GLY A 195 24.31 -22.37 13.04
C GLY A 195 23.08 -23.16 12.57
N LYS A 196 22.00 -23.19 13.36
CA LYS A 196 20.78 -23.95 13.07
C LYS A 196 19.70 -23.09 12.42
N TYR A 197 18.87 -23.71 11.61
CA TYR A 197 17.66 -23.10 11.04
C TYR A 197 16.47 -23.31 12.00
N ASP A 198 16.42 -22.51 13.05
CA ASP A 198 15.43 -22.64 14.12
C ASP A 198 14.16 -21.85 13.87
N PHE A 199 14.15 -21.00 12.86
CA PHE A 199 13.03 -20.11 12.52
C PHE A 199 12.76 -20.14 11.01
N ALA A 200 11.53 -19.81 10.62
CA ALA A 200 11.16 -19.63 9.22
C ALA A 200 10.15 -18.51 9.07
N GLU A 201 10.24 -17.76 7.98
CA GLU A 201 9.20 -16.80 7.59
C GLU A 201 8.26 -17.43 6.58
N SER A 202 6.94 -17.27 6.79
CA SER A 202 5.91 -17.75 5.87
C SER A 202 5.62 -16.69 4.81
N LEU A 203 5.78 -17.07 3.57
CA LEU A 203 5.66 -16.18 2.42
C LEU A 203 4.56 -16.71 1.48
N VAL A 204 3.44 -16.00 1.37
CA VAL A 204 2.34 -16.39 0.50
C VAL A 204 2.75 -16.31 -0.98
N ARG A 205 2.34 -17.31 -1.76
CA ARG A 205 2.61 -17.42 -3.19
C ARG A 205 1.36 -17.80 -3.96
N ILE A 206 1.26 -17.31 -5.19
CA ILE A 206 0.27 -17.73 -6.17
C ILE A 206 1.02 -18.12 -7.45
N PRO A 207 1.66 -19.32 -7.46
CA PRO A 207 2.50 -19.73 -8.60
C PRO A 207 1.68 -20.01 -9.85
N ASN A 208 0.42 -20.40 -9.67
CA ASN A 208 -0.47 -20.82 -10.75
C ASN A 208 -1.78 -20.03 -10.71
N SER A 209 -2.02 -19.25 -11.77
CA SER A 209 -3.29 -18.53 -11.98
C SER A 209 -3.58 -18.42 -13.48
N SER A 210 -4.77 -17.92 -13.83
CA SER A 210 -5.13 -17.58 -15.24
C SER A 210 -4.28 -16.45 -15.83
N LEU A 211 -3.55 -15.71 -14.98
CA LEU A 211 -2.61 -14.65 -15.36
C LEU A 211 -1.14 -15.09 -15.30
N GLY A 212 -0.88 -16.39 -15.08
CA GLY A 212 0.44 -16.90 -14.73
C GLY A 212 0.78 -16.72 -13.25
N PRO A 213 2.06 -16.79 -12.86
CA PRO A 213 2.50 -16.52 -11.50
C PRO A 213 2.16 -15.10 -11.07
N LEU A 214 1.58 -14.92 -9.89
CA LEU A 214 1.36 -13.62 -9.26
C LEU A 214 2.32 -13.45 -8.08
N TYR A 215 3.03 -12.33 -8.05
CA TYR A 215 3.99 -12.01 -7.01
C TYR A 215 3.35 -11.18 -5.89
N PRO A 216 3.82 -11.31 -4.63
CA PRO A 216 3.26 -10.59 -3.49
C PRO A 216 3.19 -9.06 -3.68
N ASN A 217 4.22 -8.46 -4.27
CA ASN A 217 4.26 -7.03 -4.56
C ASN A 217 3.17 -6.56 -5.53
N GLU A 218 2.54 -7.47 -6.29
CA GLU A 218 1.44 -7.16 -7.19
C GLU A 218 0.08 -7.37 -6.51
N PHE A 219 -0.13 -8.50 -5.82
CA PHE A 219 -1.46 -8.83 -5.31
C PHE A 219 -1.71 -8.38 -3.86
N ILE A 220 -0.69 -8.24 -3.00
CA ILE A 220 -0.87 -7.79 -1.62
C ILE A 220 -1.48 -6.37 -1.54
N PRO A 221 -0.98 -5.36 -2.29
CA PRO A 221 -1.61 -4.04 -2.29
C PRO A 221 -3.08 -4.07 -2.72
N ILE A 222 -3.42 -4.92 -3.70
CA ILE A 222 -4.80 -5.10 -4.16
C ILE A 222 -5.66 -5.76 -3.07
N ALA A 223 -5.12 -6.77 -2.40
CA ALA A 223 -5.80 -7.44 -1.29
C ALA A 223 -6.06 -6.48 -0.11
N GLU A 224 -5.10 -5.60 0.19
CA GLU A 224 -5.24 -4.55 1.19
C GLU A 224 -6.34 -3.55 0.83
N GLU A 225 -6.29 -2.95 -0.35
CA GLU A 225 -7.27 -1.97 -0.83
C GLU A 225 -8.70 -2.55 -0.89
N THR A 226 -8.84 -3.85 -1.14
CA THR A 226 -10.14 -4.54 -1.22
C THR A 226 -10.59 -5.19 0.10
N GLY A 227 -9.75 -5.14 1.14
CA GLY A 227 -10.02 -5.80 2.44
C GLY A 227 -9.84 -7.33 2.42
N LEU A 228 -9.53 -7.93 1.28
CA LEU A 228 -9.33 -9.39 1.16
C LEU A 228 -8.11 -9.88 1.95
N ILE A 229 -7.19 -8.99 2.26
CA ILE A 229 -5.96 -9.30 3.01
C ILE A 229 -6.26 -9.91 4.39
N ILE A 230 -7.38 -9.58 5.01
CA ILE A 230 -7.78 -10.09 6.32
C ILE A 230 -7.95 -11.59 6.27
N GLU A 231 -8.80 -12.07 5.36
CA GLU A 231 -9.08 -13.51 5.20
C GLU A 231 -7.85 -14.27 4.70
N ILE A 232 -7.06 -13.66 3.80
CA ILE A 232 -5.79 -14.21 3.32
C ILE A 232 -4.85 -14.45 4.51
N THR A 233 -4.72 -13.49 5.41
CA THR A 233 -3.82 -13.62 6.58
C THR A 233 -4.29 -14.71 7.54
N TYR A 234 -5.59 -14.88 7.76
CA TYR A 234 -6.09 -15.97 8.57
C TYR A 234 -5.76 -17.34 7.96
N GLN A 235 -5.93 -17.51 6.65
CA GLN A 235 -5.54 -18.76 5.97
C GLN A 235 -4.02 -18.99 5.98
N ILE A 236 -3.21 -17.92 5.91
CA ILE A 236 -1.75 -18.02 6.08
C ILE A 236 -1.43 -18.52 7.48
N LEU A 237 -2.10 -17.99 8.51
CA LEU A 237 -1.89 -18.37 9.90
C LEU A 237 -2.27 -19.85 10.13
N GLU A 238 -3.43 -20.30 9.62
CA GLU A 238 -3.84 -21.70 9.67
C GLU A 238 -2.80 -22.62 9.03
N LYS A 239 -2.36 -22.32 7.80
CA LYS A 239 -1.33 -23.10 7.09
C LYS A 239 0.03 -23.07 7.80
N ALA A 240 0.40 -21.96 8.43
CA ALA A 240 1.62 -21.91 9.24
C ALA A 240 1.51 -22.86 10.46
N CYS A 241 0.34 -22.94 11.09
CA CYS A 241 0.08 -23.89 12.18
C CYS A 241 0.13 -25.34 11.69
N GLU A 242 -0.47 -25.65 10.54
CA GLU A 242 -0.40 -26.97 9.90
C GLU A 242 1.04 -27.38 9.59
N PHE A 243 1.86 -26.43 9.08
CA PHE A 243 3.27 -26.67 8.82
C PHE A 243 4.06 -27.00 10.08
N ILE A 244 3.84 -26.27 11.18
CA ILE A 244 4.48 -26.57 12.47
C ILE A 244 4.10 -27.98 12.95
N ASN A 245 2.83 -28.37 12.82
CA ASN A 245 2.37 -29.69 13.18
C ASN A 245 2.99 -30.78 12.28
N HIS A 246 3.15 -30.51 10.99
CA HIS A 246 3.83 -31.42 10.07
C HIS A 246 5.29 -31.63 10.47
N LEU A 247 6.07 -30.55 10.69
CA LEU A 247 7.45 -30.64 11.16
C LEU A 247 7.57 -31.42 12.46
N SER A 248 6.63 -31.23 13.40
CA SER A 248 6.63 -31.94 14.68
C SER A 248 6.45 -33.45 14.50
N LYS A 249 5.62 -33.90 13.54
CA LYS A 249 5.44 -35.30 13.20
C LYS A 249 6.69 -35.92 12.59
N GLU A 250 7.44 -35.13 11.82
CA GLU A 250 8.73 -35.55 11.23
C GLU A 250 9.91 -35.43 12.20
N ASN A 251 9.68 -35.11 13.47
CA ASN A 251 10.70 -34.84 14.49
C ASN A 251 11.67 -33.70 14.13
N ILE A 252 11.22 -32.76 13.32
CA ILE A 252 11.96 -31.55 12.97
C ILE A 252 11.56 -30.43 13.94
N HIS A 253 12.54 -29.94 14.69
CA HIS A 253 12.30 -28.88 15.67
C HIS A 253 12.46 -27.51 15.06
N ILE A 254 11.39 -26.70 15.11
CA ILE A 254 11.41 -25.27 14.81
C ILE A 254 11.02 -24.48 16.05
N LYS A 255 11.68 -23.35 16.32
CA LYS A 255 11.34 -22.48 17.45
C LYS A 255 10.07 -21.68 17.16
N SER A 256 9.98 -21.02 15.99
CA SER A 256 8.77 -20.34 15.53
C SER A 256 8.72 -20.15 14.02
N VAL A 257 7.48 -19.99 13.53
CA VAL A 257 7.18 -19.51 12.16
C VAL A 257 6.68 -18.07 12.26
N HIS A 258 7.22 -17.21 11.40
CA HIS A 258 6.89 -15.80 11.34
C HIS A 258 5.79 -15.56 10.29
N VAL A 259 4.78 -14.77 10.64
CA VAL A 259 3.63 -14.46 9.79
C VAL A 259 3.49 -12.95 9.69
N ASN A 260 3.50 -12.45 8.46
CA ASN A 260 3.37 -11.03 8.16
C ASN A 260 1.91 -10.55 8.29
N PHE A 261 1.70 -9.44 9.03
CA PHE A 261 0.42 -8.77 9.19
C PHE A 261 0.47 -7.39 8.56
N SER A 262 -0.60 -7.03 7.85
CA SER A 262 -0.79 -5.70 7.28
C SER A 262 -1.52 -4.77 8.25
N ALA A 263 -1.37 -3.46 8.06
CA ALA A 263 -2.10 -2.45 8.83
C ALA A 263 -3.63 -2.61 8.76
N TYR A 264 -4.14 -3.24 7.74
CA TYR A 264 -5.59 -3.41 7.52
C TYR A 264 -6.25 -4.39 8.49
N GLN A 265 -5.50 -5.37 9.04
CA GLN A 265 -6.03 -6.28 10.05
C GLN A 265 -6.44 -5.55 11.34
N PHE A 266 -5.77 -4.45 11.67
CA PHE A 266 -6.07 -3.68 12.88
C PHE A 266 -7.42 -2.94 12.83
N ASN A 267 -8.13 -2.96 11.71
CA ASN A 267 -9.52 -2.51 11.62
C ASN A 267 -10.54 -3.54 12.15
N GLU A 268 -10.09 -4.78 12.41
CA GLU A 268 -10.91 -5.87 12.96
C GLU A 268 -11.02 -5.75 14.47
N SER A 269 -12.23 -5.59 14.98
CA SER A 269 -12.51 -5.39 16.41
C SER A 269 -12.12 -6.60 17.30
N ASN A 270 -12.04 -7.80 16.73
CA ASN A 270 -11.75 -9.04 17.46
C ASN A 270 -10.47 -9.74 17.00
N LEU A 271 -9.56 -9.01 16.35
CA LEU A 271 -8.34 -9.55 15.75
C LEU A 271 -7.54 -10.43 16.72
N SER A 272 -7.26 -9.92 17.93
CA SER A 272 -6.43 -10.60 18.93
C SER A 272 -6.99 -11.97 19.32
N ASN A 273 -8.30 -12.04 19.60
CA ASN A 273 -8.94 -13.30 19.98
C ASN A 273 -8.99 -14.27 18.80
N LYS A 274 -9.27 -13.77 17.59
CA LYS A 274 -9.32 -14.60 16.38
C LYS A 274 -7.97 -15.25 16.09
N VAL A 275 -6.89 -14.50 16.22
CA VAL A 275 -5.52 -15.02 16.06
C VAL A 275 -5.23 -16.13 17.08
N ILE A 276 -5.55 -15.91 18.36
CA ILE A 276 -5.34 -16.89 19.42
C ILE A 276 -6.18 -18.15 19.16
N GLU A 277 -7.47 -17.99 18.84
CA GLU A 277 -8.39 -19.08 18.52
C GLU A 277 -7.87 -19.98 17.40
N ILE A 278 -7.37 -19.38 16.29
CA ILE A 278 -6.79 -20.14 15.19
C ILE A 278 -5.58 -20.96 15.66
N ILE A 279 -4.65 -20.38 16.40
CA ILE A 279 -3.45 -21.09 16.85
C ILE A 279 -3.81 -22.22 17.83
N GLU A 280 -4.70 -21.95 18.80
CA GLU A 280 -5.14 -22.92 19.79
C GLU A 280 -5.91 -24.08 19.18
N SER A 281 -6.72 -23.84 18.13
CA SER A 281 -7.46 -24.88 17.41
C SER A 281 -6.54 -25.92 16.75
N HIS A 282 -5.32 -25.53 16.41
CA HIS A 282 -4.28 -26.43 15.89
C HIS A 282 -3.44 -27.12 16.97
N HIS A 283 -3.73 -26.88 18.27
CA HIS A 283 -3.05 -27.49 19.40
C HIS A 283 -1.53 -27.27 19.44
N ILE A 284 -1.06 -26.13 18.93
CA ILE A 284 0.34 -25.73 19.02
C ILE A 284 0.53 -24.65 20.07
N PRO A 285 1.71 -24.59 20.74
CA PRO A 285 2.02 -23.50 21.66
C PRO A 285 1.99 -22.13 20.94
N LEU A 286 1.37 -21.14 21.55
CA LEU A 286 1.27 -19.78 21.00
C LEU A 286 2.65 -19.18 20.67
N SER A 287 3.69 -19.56 21.42
CA SER A 287 5.09 -19.13 21.20
C SER A 287 5.71 -19.66 19.90
N LYS A 288 5.05 -20.60 19.23
CA LYS A 288 5.50 -21.13 17.91
C LYS A 288 5.13 -20.23 16.75
N ILE A 289 4.26 -19.27 16.95
CA ILE A 289 3.91 -18.22 15.98
C ILE A 289 4.53 -16.89 16.41
N LYS A 290 5.12 -16.19 15.46
CA LYS A 290 5.55 -14.81 15.61
C LYS A 290 4.82 -13.96 14.59
N ILE A 291 4.28 -12.83 15.01
CA ILE A 291 3.58 -11.89 14.14
C ILE A 291 4.54 -10.76 13.78
N GLU A 292 4.70 -10.48 12.51
CA GLU A 292 5.56 -9.40 12.02
C GLU A 292 4.75 -8.27 11.38
N PHE A 293 5.12 -7.03 11.65
CA PHE A 293 4.60 -5.84 10.98
C PHE A 293 5.73 -4.96 10.51
N THR A 294 5.49 -4.27 9.43
CA THR A 294 6.43 -3.27 8.92
C THR A 294 6.37 -1.98 9.74
N GLU A 295 7.42 -1.20 9.64
CA GLU A 295 7.52 0.13 10.25
C GLU A 295 6.35 1.05 9.84
N SER A 296 5.93 1.00 8.57
CA SER A 296 4.80 1.78 8.04
C SER A 296 3.45 1.38 8.65
N THR A 297 3.27 0.14 9.06
CA THR A 297 2.07 -0.36 9.74
C THR A 297 1.91 0.31 11.10
N ILE A 298 2.99 0.43 11.86
CA ILE A 298 3.00 1.09 13.17
C ILE A 298 2.66 2.57 13.03
N ALA A 299 3.29 3.26 12.08
CA ALA A 299 3.09 4.70 11.87
C ALA A 299 1.63 5.08 11.58
N LYS A 300 0.85 4.19 10.96
CA LYS A 300 -0.57 4.42 10.64
C LYS A 300 -1.49 4.33 11.86
N ASN A 301 -1.21 3.45 12.83
CA ASN A 301 -2.15 3.11 13.92
C ASN A 301 -1.42 2.71 15.22
N VAL A 302 -0.54 3.58 15.73
CA VAL A 302 0.34 3.29 16.89
C VAL A 302 -0.42 2.73 18.11
N GLU A 303 -1.53 3.36 18.49
CA GLU A 303 -2.30 2.96 19.68
C GLU A 303 -2.91 1.57 19.53
N VAL A 304 -3.52 1.27 18.39
CA VAL A 304 -4.18 -0.01 18.12
C VAL A 304 -3.15 -1.13 18.03
N VAL A 305 -2.04 -0.89 17.32
CA VAL A 305 -0.92 -1.85 17.25
C VAL A 305 -0.31 -2.12 18.61
N THR A 306 -0.11 -1.09 19.42
CA THR A 306 0.44 -1.23 20.79
C THR A 306 -0.51 -2.05 21.68
N HIS A 307 -1.81 -1.77 21.61
CA HIS A 307 -2.80 -2.53 22.38
C HIS A 307 -2.81 -4.01 21.96
N PHE A 308 -2.88 -4.29 20.67
CA PHE A 308 -2.81 -5.64 20.12
C PHE A 308 -1.53 -6.36 20.57
N ALA A 309 -0.36 -5.73 20.37
CA ALA A 309 0.94 -6.30 20.71
C ALA A 309 1.05 -6.67 22.18
N ASN A 310 0.62 -5.77 23.07
CA ASN A 310 0.61 -6.04 24.53
C ASN A 310 -0.31 -7.22 24.89
N TYR A 311 -1.49 -7.28 24.29
CA TYR A 311 -2.44 -8.35 24.56
C TYR A 311 -1.92 -9.72 24.12
N VAL A 312 -1.45 -9.83 22.88
CA VAL A 312 -0.96 -11.13 22.35
C VAL A 312 0.37 -11.55 23.00
N ALA A 313 1.23 -10.58 23.39
CA ALA A 313 2.46 -10.86 24.12
C ALA A 313 2.19 -11.46 25.51
N GLN A 314 1.18 -10.97 26.23
CA GLN A 314 0.75 -11.55 27.53
C GLN A 314 0.27 -13.00 27.37
N LYS A 315 -0.22 -13.38 26.20
CA LYS A 315 -0.64 -14.76 25.88
C LYS A 315 0.52 -15.64 25.39
N GLY A 316 1.70 -15.06 25.13
CA GLY A 316 2.90 -15.78 24.73
C GLY A 316 3.23 -15.74 23.24
N ILE A 317 2.45 -15.00 22.42
CA ILE A 317 2.80 -14.73 21.01
C ILE A 317 3.86 -13.63 20.99
N ARG A 318 4.95 -13.87 20.27
CA ARG A 318 6.02 -12.87 20.11
C ARG A 318 5.76 -11.99 18.90
N MET A 319 6.21 -10.73 18.99
CA MET A 319 6.08 -9.75 17.91
C MET A 319 7.44 -9.50 17.25
N GLY A 320 7.43 -9.25 15.94
CA GLY A 320 8.58 -8.82 15.17
C GLY A 320 8.31 -7.50 14.45
N LEU A 321 9.31 -6.65 14.40
CA LEU A 321 9.32 -5.47 13.53
C LEU A 321 10.10 -5.81 12.27
N ASP A 322 9.45 -5.64 11.12
CA ASP A 322 10.01 -5.89 9.81
C ASP A 322 10.40 -4.60 9.10
N ASP A 323 11.33 -4.69 8.14
CA ASP A 323 11.81 -3.59 7.29
C ASP A 323 12.35 -2.38 8.08
N PHE A 324 12.96 -2.59 9.27
CA PHE A 324 13.45 -1.46 10.06
C PHE A 324 14.54 -0.69 9.33
N GLY A 325 14.30 0.62 9.20
CA GLY A 325 15.20 1.58 8.55
C GLY A 325 14.77 2.04 7.17
N THR A 326 13.64 1.56 6.65
CA THR A 326 13.05 2.04 5.38
C THR A 326 12.03 3.15 5.57
N GLY A 327 11.54 3.35 6.79
CA GLY A 327 10.42 4.22 7.10
C GLY A 327 10.73 5.39 8.03
N TYR A 328 9.67 5.96 8.55
CA TYR A 328 9.67 7.17 9.37
C TYR A 328 9.33 6.89 10.84
N SER A 329 9.54 5.67 11.34
CA SER A 329 9.17 5.38 12.73
C SER A 329 10.07 6.12 13.70
N ASN A 330 9.44 6.78 14.66
CA ASN A 330 10.14 7.31 15.81
C ASN A 330 10.64 6.13 16.67
N ILE A 331 11.94 6.06 16.93
CA ILE A 331 12.55 5.02 17.80
C ILE A 331 11.80 4.89 19.12
N ALA A 332 11.30 6.01 19.68
CA ALA A 332 10.51 5.98 20.92
C ALA A 332 9.23 5.15 20.77
N THR A 333 8.58 5.17 19.61
CA THR A 333 7.40 4.33 19.33
C THR A 333 7.77 2.85 19.28
N VAL A 334 8.89 2.52 18.64
CA VAL A 334 9.38 1.12 18.57
C VAL A 334 9.70 0.59 19.95
N ILE A 335 10.34 1.37 20.81
CA ILE A 335 10.67 1.00 22.20
C ILE A 335 9.39 0.76 23.05
N GLY A 336 8.31 1.47 22.77
CA GLY A 336 7.03 1.36 23.48
C GLY A 336 6.23 0.09 23.17
N ILE A 337 6.58 -0.67 22.13
CA ILE A 337 5.91 -1.90 21.72
C ILE A 337 6.76 -3.11 22.12
N PRO A 338 6.18 -4.19 22.71
CA PRO A 338 6.93 -5.34 23.21
C PRO A 338 7.44 -6.25 22.08
N PHE A 339 8.32 -5.73 21.21
CA PHE A 339 8.97 -6.52 20.18
C PHE A 339 9.98 -7.49 20.79
N GLY A 340 9.95 -8.74 20.31
CA GLY A 340 10.96 -9.74 20.62
C GLY A 340 12.02 -9.87 19.51
N THR A 341 11.76 -9.31 18.32
CA THR A 341 12.66 -9.37 17.16
C THR A 341 12.56 -8.08 16.35
N ILE A 342 13.71 -7.61 15.89
CA ILE A 342 13.84 -6.51 14.93
C ILE A 342 14.59 -7.03 13.70
N LYS A 343 13.98 -6.91 12.51
CA LYS A 343 14.59 -7.26 11.24
C LYS A 343 15.11 -5.98 10.59
N LEU A 344 16.43 -5.93 10.38
CA LEU A 344 17.07 -4.79 9.72
C LEU A 344 16.99 -4.98 8.21
N ASP A 345 16.40 -4.00 7.54
CA ASP A 345 16.23 -4.03 6.08
C ASP A 345 17.56 -4.16 5.34
N ARG A 346 17.50 -4.80 4.20
CA ARG A 346 18.62 -5.02 3.29
C ARG A 346 19.39 -3.74 2.98
N SER A 347 18.73 -2.60 2.84
CA SER A 347 19.39 -1.32 2.51
C SER A 347 20.35 -0.87 3.60
N LEU A 348 20.00 -1.07 4.87
CA LEU A 348 20.90 -0.78 6.00
C LEU A 348 22.11 -1.72 6.01
N ILE A 349 21.89 -3.00 5.71
CA ILE A 349 22.97 -4.00 5.67
C ILE A 349 23.94 -3.67 4.54
N LEU A 350 23.44 -3.35 3.34
CA LEU A 350 24.28 -2.94 2.21
C LEU A 350 25.05 -1.64 2.52
N ALA A 351 24.39 -0.64 3.08
CA ALA A 351 25.05 0.61 3.47
C ALA A 351 26.17 0.39 4.51
N ALA A 352 25.98 -0.55 5.44
CA ALA A 352 27.00 -0.92 6.41
C ALA A 352 28.22 -1.62 5.79
N MET A 353 28.05 -2.24 4.63
CA MET A 353 29.14 -2.87 3.89
C MET A 353 29.93 -1.86 3.06
N ASP A 354 29.26 -0.80 2.60
CA ASP A 354 29.89 0.19 1.71
C ASP A 354 30.77 1.21 2.44
N ASN A 355 30.50 1.49 3.73
CA ASN A 355 31.31 2.45 4.48
C ASN A 355 31.31 2.22 6.00
N GLU A 356 32.44 2.56 6.64
CA GLU A 356 32.69 2.39 8.07
C GLU A 356 31.73 3.19 8.99
N LYS A 357 31.24 4.35 8.56
CA LYS A 357 30.31 5.16 9.36
C LYS A 357 28.95 4.46 9.46
N SER A 358 28.45 3.94 8.33
CA SER A 358 27.21 3.16 8.30
C SER A 358 27.35 1.86 9.07
N ALA A 359 28.49 1.18 8.96
CA ALA A 359 28.80 -0.02 9.75
C ALA A 359 28.78 0.28 11.26
N GLY A 360 29.39 1.39 11.69
CA GLY A 360 29.36 1.84 13.07
C GLY A 360 27.94 2.16 13.56
N LEU A 361 27.13 2.81 12.73
CA LEU A 361 25.74 3.13 13.06
C LEU A 361 24.89 1.84 13.23
N VAL A 362 24.93 0.93 12.24
CA VAL A 362 24.19 -0.33 12.27
C VAL A 362 24.61 -1.18 13.48
N LYS A 363 25.90 -1.25 13.79
CA LYS A 363 26.41 -1.92 14.99
C LYS A 363 25.81 -1.35 16.27
N ASN A 364 25.76 -0.01 16.42
CA ASN A 364 25.23 0.64 17.60
C ASN A 364 23.71 0.43 17.74
N ILE A 365 22.97 0.54 16.62
CA ILE A 365 21.53 0.26 16.58
C ILE A 365 21.26 -1.20 17.00
N THR A 366 21.98 -2.16 16.41
CA THR A 366 21.88 -3.57 16.75
C THR A 366 22.09 -3.81 18.24
N ARG A 367 23.16 -3.23 18.79
CA ARG A 367 23.46 -3.36 20.22
C ARG A 367 22.39 -2.75 21.12
N SER A 368 21.86 -1.59 20.74
CA SER A 368 20.78 -0.94 21.48
C SER A 368 19.52 -1.82 21.54
N PHE A 369 19.13 -2.48 20.45
CA PHE A 369 18.00 -3.41 20.46
C PHE A 369 18.28 -4.68 21.27
N GLN A 370 19.51 -5.20 21.20
CA GLN A 370 19.92 -6.36 22.02
C GLN A 370 19.90 -6.03 23.52
N ASP A 371 20.35 -4.84 23.92
CA ASP A 371 20.30 -4.36 25.29
C ASP A 371 18.85 -4.20 25.81
N LEU A 372 17.88 -3.96 24.89
CA LEU A 372 16.45 -3.97 25.18
C LEU A 372 15.83 -5.39 25.21
N GLY A 373 16.63 -6.44 25.00
CA GLY A 373 16.18 -7.83 24.98
C GLY A 373 15.58 -8.31 23.67
N CYS A 374 15.72 -7.55 22.58
CA CYS A 374 15.28 -7.96 21.25
C CYS A 374 16.36 -8.80 20.54
N SER A 375 15.94 -9.83 19.81
CA SER A 375 16.80 -10.48 18.82
C SER A 375 16.88 -9.61 17.57
N VAL A 376 18.05 -9.47 16.96
CA VAL A 376 18.22 -8.70 15.72
C VAL A 376 18.54 -9.62 14.56
N VAL A 377 17.78 -9.51 13.48
CA VAL A 377 17.90 -10.29 12.25
C VAL A 377 18.40 -9.38 11.14
N ALA A 378 19.43 -9.80 10.41
CA ALA A 378 19.90 -9.14 9.21
C ALA A 378 19.22 -9.73 7.97
N GLU A 379 18.62 -8.89 7.13
CA GLU A 379 17.99 -9.31 5.89
C GLU A 379 18.88 -9.13 4.66
N GLY A 380 18.60 -9.87 3.59
CA GLY A 380 19.30 -9.74 2.32
C GLY A 380 20.75 -10.21 2.31
N VAL A 381 21.11 -11.14 3.21
CA VAL A 381 22.46 -11.74 3.25
C VAL A 381 22.60 -12.77 2.14
N GLU A 382 23.27 -12.42 1.05
CA GLU A 382 23.35 -13.26 -0.17
C GLU A 382 24.68 -14.06 -0.29
N THR A 383 25.77 -13.61 0.32
CA THR A 383 27.10 -14.22 0.14
C THR A 383 27.81 -14.51 1.46
N VAL A 384 28.81 -15.42 1.42
CA VAL A 384 29.66 -15.74 2.59
C VAL A 384 30.47 -14.52 3.04
N ASN A 385 30.86 -13.63 2.12
CA ASN A 385 31.53 -12.36 2.47
C ASN A 385 30.61 -11.40 3.22
N HIS A 386 29.30 -11.43 2.96
CA HIS A 386 28.28 -10.76 3.78
C HIS A 386 28.23 -11.35 5.20
N SER A 387 28.62 -12.62 5.35
CA SER A 387 28.56 -13.35 6.61
C SER A 387 29.72 -13.07 7.57
N CYS A 388 30.94 -12.83 7.07
CA CYS A 388 32.11 -12.87 7.95
C CYS A 388 32.42 -11.56 8.68
N ASN A 389 32.13 -10.39 8.11
CA ASN A 389 32.49 -9.09 8.72
C ASN A 389 31.31 -8.33 9.32
N SER A 390 30.08 -8.50 8.80
CA SER A 390 28.88 -7.81 9.27
C SER A 390 28.03 -8.62 10.23
N LEU A 391 28.10 -9.96 10.18
CA LEU A 391 27.26 -10.86 10.96
C LEU A 391 27.71 -11.07 12.42
N LEU A 392 28.92 -10.60 12.80
CA LEU A 392 29.40 -10.69 14.18
C LEU A 392 28.54 -9.94 15.21
N PHE A 393 27.59 -9.13 14.76
CA PHE A 393 26.75 -8.30 15.61
C PHE A 393 25.27 -8.73 15.64
N PHE A 394 24.87 -9.67 14.76
CA PHE A 394 23.47 -10.09 14.66
C PHE A 394 23.22 -11.42 15.37
N ASP A 395 22.00 -11.60 15.86
CA ASP A 395 21.59 -12.87 16.47
C ASP A 395 21.17 -13.89 15.39
N SER A 396 20.59 -13.42 14.28
CA SER A 396 20.09 -14.25 13.18
C SER A 396 20.28 -13.60 11.82
N GLY A 397 20.34 -14.38 10.77
CA GLY A 397 20.44 -13.92 9.38
C GLY A 397 19.42 -14.62 8.49
N GLN A 398 18.80 -13.86 7.59
CA GLN A 398 17.87 -14.35 6.59
C GLN A 398 18.52 -14.28 5.21
N ARG A 399 18.72 -15.43 4.57
CA ARG A 399 19.27 -15.52 3.22
C ARG A 399 18.14 -15.51 2.20
N ASN A 400 18.25 -14.63 1.20
CA ASN A 400 17.42 -14.72 0.02
C ASN A 400 17.93 -15.86 -0.86
N TYR A 401 17.31 -17.03 -0.74
CA TYR A 401 17.46 -18.06 -1.75
C TYR A 401 16.51 -17.71 -2.90
N ASN A 402 17.07 -17.29 -4.04
CA ASN A 402 16.32 -17.32 -5.29
C ASN A 402 16.08 -18.80 -5.62
N PHE A 403 14.95 -19.34 -5.23
CA PHE A 403 14.45 -20.57 -5.84
C PHE A 403 13.92 -20.21 -7.22
N PRO A 404 14.26 -21.02 -8.26
CA PRO A 404 13.79 -20.80 -9.62
C PRO A 404 12.28 -20.87 -9.76
#